data_ac69b8addef5bc523839407ca474138e
#
_entry.id   ac69b8addef5bc523839407ca474138e
#
_cell.length_a   1.000
_cell.length_b   1.000
_cell.length_c   1.000
_cell.angle_alpha   90.00
_cell.angle_beta   90.00
_cell.angle_gamma   90.00
#
_symmetry.space_group_name_H-M   'P 1'
#
loop_
_entity.id
_entity.type
_entity.pdbx_description
1 polymer ?
#
loop_
_entity_poly.entity_id
_entity_poly.type
_entity_poly.pdbx_seq_one_letter_code
_entity_poly.pdbx_strand_id
1 'polypeptide(L)'
;MKKLLVIVLLLFVSITQAQKNQKAIELKDKLSKVMKFDENQSAKLLELILDRNNKKRSLRKEYTDDKDSFKIKAKEVEKAYNKDLRVLAGIEKFKLLVLYRKAKRAANN
;
A
#
# COMPACT_ATOMS: atom_id res chain seq x y z
N MET A 1 21.01 20.37 26.05
CA MET A 1 19.65 20.70 25.64
C MET A 1 19.37 20.44 24.17
N LYS A 2 20.27 20.78 23.24
CA LYS A 2 20.10 20.51 21.80
C LYS A 2 20.01 19.01 21.47
N LYS A 3 20.74 18.15 22.20
CA LYS A 3 20.72 16.70 21.97
C LYS A 3 19.40 16.07 22.37
N LEU A 4 18.72 16.58 23.39
CA LEU A 4 17.40 16.09 23.84
C LEU A 4 16.30 16.42 22.83
N LEU A 5 16.35 17.60 22.21
CA LEU A 5 15.41 18.01 21.17
C LEU A 5 15.50 17.13 19.93
N VAL A 6 16.73 16.76 19.52
CA VAL A 6 16.96 15.88 18.36
C VAL A 6 16.42 14.49 18.62
N ILE A 7 16.60 13.95 19.85
CA ILE A 7 16.08 12.64 20.23
C ILE A 7 14.56 12.62 20.20
N VAL A 8 13.89 13.66 20.68
CA VAL A 8 12.44 13.78 20.68
C VAL A 8 11.91 13.85 19.23
N LEU A 9 12.58 14.56 18.34
CA LEU A 9 12.22 14.64 16.92
C LEU A 9 12.37 13.27 16.24
N LEU A 10 13.42 12.53 16.53
CA LEU A 10 13.63 11.18 16.01
C LEU A 10 12.55 10.20 16.47
N LEU A 11 12.14 10.28 17.74
CA LEU A 11 11.05 9.48 18.30
C LEU A 11 9.72 9.79 17.59
N PHE A 12 9.45 11.06 17.30
CA PHE A 12 8.25 11.48 16.59
C PHE A 12 8.19 10.92 15.18
N VAL A 13 9.30 10.94 14.43
CA VAL A 13 9.40 10.37 13.09
C VAL A 13 9.19 8.85 13.13
N SER A 14 9.75 8.18 14.12
CA SER A 14 9.59 6.73 14.31
C SER A 14 8.13 6.34 14.55
N ILE A 15 7.40 7.09 15.37
CA ILE A 15 5.99 6.86 15.65
C ILE A 15 5.15 7.01 14.38
N THR A 16 5.41 8.04 13.58
CA THR A 16 4.69 8.28 12.33
C THR A 16 4.90 7.17 11.32
N GLN A 17 6.14 6.68 11.18
CA GLN A 17 6.44 5.55 10.30
C GLN A 17 5.82 4.25 10.80
N ALA A 18 5.82 4.02 12.11
CA ALA A 18 5.19 2.84 12.71
C ALA A 18 3.70 2.81 12.43
N GLN A 19 3.00 3.95 12.51
CA GLN A 19 1.57 4.05 12.18
C GLN A 19 1.30 3.75 10.72
N LYS A 20 2.11 4.27 9.80
CA LYS A 20 1.98 4.01 8.37
C LYS A 20 2.24 2.54 8.04
N ASN A 21 3.26 1.96 8.68
CA ASN A 21 3.56 0.54 8.49
C ASN A 21 2.45 -0.34 9.08
N GLN A 22 1.82 0.08 10.17
CA GLN A 22 0.70 -0.64 10.77
C GLN A 22 -0.48 -0.75 9.79
N LYS A 23 -0.83 0.32 9.10
CA LYS A 23 -1.89 0.29 8.08
C LYS A 23 -1.53 -0.63 6.92
N ALA A 24 -0.28 -0.63 6.50
CA ALA A 24 0.20 -1.52 5.44
C ALA A 24 0.13 -2.98 5.88
N ILE A 25 0.49 -3.28 7.13
CA ILE A 25 0.42 -4.62 7.70
C ILE A 25 -1.04 -5.09 7.78
N GLU A 26 -1.95 -4.23 8.21
CA GLU A 26 -3.38 -4.55 8.28
C GLU A 26 -3.94 -4.87 6.90
N LEU A 27 -3.59 -4.08 5.89
CA LEU A 27 -4.01 -4.33 4.51
C LEU A 27 -3.42 -5.64 3.99
N LYS A 28 -2.13 -5.89 4.24
CA LYS A 28 -1.47 -7.15 3.88
C LYS A 28 -2.19 -8.34 4.50
N ASP A 29 -2.52 -8.28 5.78
CA ASP A 29 -3.20 -9.36 6.48
C ASP A 29 -4.59 -9.63 5.89
N LYS A 30 -5.34 -8.57 5.62
CA LYS A 30 -6.67 -8.65 5.03
C LYS A 30 -6.64 -9.27 3.63
N LEU A 31 -5.79 -8.77 2.76
CA LEU A 31 -5.67 -9.26 1.39
C LEU A 31 -5.07 -10.67 1.34
N SER A 32 -4.16 -11.00 2.24
CA SER A 32 -3.60 -12.35 2.36
C SER A 32 -4.67 -13.38 2.72
N LYS A 33 -5.60 -13.03 3.59
CA LYS A 33 -6.75 -13.89 3.91
C LYS A 33 -7.66 -14.07 2.71
N VAL A 34 -7.98 -12.99 2.01
CA VAL A 34 -8.84 -13.02 0.82
C VAL A 34 -8.27 -13.94 -0.25
N MET A 35 -6.98 -13.81 -0.53
CA MET A 35 -6.30 -14.56 -1.58
C MET A 35 -5.71 -15.89 -1.11
N LYS A 36 -5.82 -16.20 0.17
CA LYS A 36 -5.27 -17.43 0.76
C LYS A 36 -3.76 -17.54 0.54
N PHE A 37 -3.03 -16.46 0.76
CA PHE A 37 -1.59 -16.42 0.60
C PHE A 37 -0.87 -17.19 1.70
N ASP A 38 0.26 -17.82 1.34
CA ASP A 38 1.20 -18.37 2.31
C ASP A 38 2.09 -17.26 2.90
N GLU A 39 2.99 -17.60 3.81
CA GLU A 39 3.85 -16.63 4.48
C GLU A 39 4.76 -15.89 3.52
N ASN A 40 5.32 -16.59 2.52
CA ASN A 40 6.19 -15.98 1.51
C ASN A 40 5.43 -14.98 0.65
N GLN A 41 4.24 -15.36 0.18
CA GLN A 41 3.38 -14.48 -0.62
C GLN A 41 2.94 -13.26 0.20
N SER A 42 2.60 -13.46 1.47
CA SER A 42 2.21 -12.37 2.38
C SER A 42 3.35 -11.37 2.58
N ALA A 43 4.58 -11.86 2.78
CA ALA A 43 5.75 -11.00 2.96
C ALA A 43 6.01 -10.16 1.70
N LYS A 44 5.93 -10.77 0.52
CA LYS A 44 6.09 -10.07 -0.76
C LYS A 44 4.96 -9.07 -1.00
N LEU A 45 3.74 -9.40 -0.60
CA LEU A 45 2.61 -8.49 -0.69
C LEU A 45 2.86 -7.23 0.15
N LEU A 46 3.40 -7.38 1.36
CA LEU A 46 3.74 -6.23 2.19
C LEU A 46 4.75 -5.32 1.50
N GLU A 47 5.77 -5.89 0.87
CA GLU A 47 6.75 -5.12 0.10
C GLU A 47 6.09 -4.34 -1.05
N LEU A 48 5.17 -4.98 -1.78
CA LEU A 48 4.43 -4.34 -2.86
C LEU A 48 3.57 -3.17 -2.35
N ILE A 49 2.90 -3.36 -1.23
CA ILE A 49 2.04 -2.32 -0.61
C ILE A 49 2.90 -1.13 -0.17
N LEU A 50 4.02 -1.38 0.50
CA LEU A 50 4.93 -0.33 0.96
C LEU A 50 5.52 0.45 -0.21
N ASP A 51 5.93 -0.24 -1.26
CA ASP A 51 6.47 0.37 -2.47
C ASP A 51 5.44 1.27 -3.15
N ARG A 52 4.20 0.77 -3.31
CA ARG A 52 3.09 1.55 -3.87
C ARG A 52 2.83 2.80 -3.04
N ASN A 53 2.76 2.66 -1.72
CA ASN A 53 2.48 3.78 -0.81
C ASN A 53 3.59 4.84 -0.89
N ASN A 54 4.84 4.41 -0.96
CA ASN A 54 5.99 5.32 -1.07
C ASN A 54 5.99 6.07 -2.39
N LYS A 55 5.69 5.38 -3.49
CA LYS A 55 5.59 6.01 -4.82
C LYS A 55 4.47 7.05 -4.87
N LYS A 56 3.30 6.75 -4.32
CA LYS A 56 2.20 7.70 -4.26
C LYS A 56 2.53 8.91 -3.40
N ARG A 57 3.23 8.70 -2.28
CA ARG A 57 3.65 9.80 -1.41
C ARG A 57 4.61 10.74 -2.13
N SER A 58 5.57 10.18 -2.86
CA SER A 58 6.52 10.98 -3.67
C SER A 58 5.79 11.79 -4.74
N LEU A 59 4.79 11.19 -5.39
CA LEU A 59 3.97 11.87 -6.40
C LEU A 59 3.16 13.02 -5.79
N ARG A 60 2.62 12.85 -4.59
CA ARG A 60 1.87 13.92 -3.91
C ARG A 60 2.75 15.13 -3.64
N LYS A 61 4.02 14.90 -3.30
CA LYS A 61 4.98 15.98 -3.10
C LYS A 61 5.36 16.67 -4.42
N GLU A 62 5.61 15.87 -5.46
CA GLU A 62 6.01 16.37 -6.77
C GLU A 62 4.90 17.16 -7.46
N TYR A 63 3.66 16.69 -7.37
CA TYR A 63 2.51 17.31 -8.05
C TYR A 63 1.55 17.99 -7.08
N THR A 64 2.08 18.71 -6.09
CA THR A 64 1.27 19.39 -5.06
C THR A 64 0.28 20.37 -5.68
N ASP A 65 0.66 21.08 -6.74
CA ASP A 65 -0.14 22.10 -7.40
C ASP A 65 -0.82 21.60 -8.69
N ASP A 66 -0.67 20.31 -9.02
CA ASP A 66 -1.20 19.75 -10.26
C ASP A 66 -1.91 18.41 -9.95
N LYS A 67 -3.17 18.51 -9.56
CA LYS A 67 -3.99 17.35 -9.19
C LYS A 67 -4.25 16.42 -10.37
N ASP A 68 -4.37 16.94 -11.58
CA ASP A 68 -4.65 16.14 -12.77
C ASP A 68 -3.47 15.25 -13.12
N SER A 69 -2.26 15.81 -13.11
CA SER A 69 -1.03 15.04 -13.34
C SER A 69 -0.82 14.01 -12.23
N PHE A 70 -1.11 14.36 -10.98
CA PHE A 70 -1.05 13.41 -9.86
C PHE A 70 -1.96 12.21 -10.11
N LYS A 71 -3.21 12.45 -10.52
CA LYS A 71 -4.18 11.36 -10.78
C LYS A 71 -3.68 10.41 -11.87
N ILE A 72 -3.15 10.95 -12.96
CA ILE A 72 -2.62 10.15 -14.07
C ILE A 72 -1.46 9.28 -13.59
N LYS A 73 -0.51 9.87 -12.88
CA LYS A 73 0.68 9.16 -12.37
C LYS A 73 0.33 8.15 -11.28
N ALA A 74 -0.59 8.49 -10.38
CA ALA A 74 -1.08 7.58 -9.35
C ALA A 74 -1.77 6.36 -9.97
N LYS A 75 -2.51 6.55 -11.06
CA LYS A 75 -3.16 5.46 -11.79
C LYS A 75 -2.13 4.52 -12.40
N GLU A 76 -1.03 5.03 -12.91
CA GLU A 76 0.09 4.22 -13.41
C GLU A 76 0.71 3.37 -12.29
N VAL A 77 0.88 3.96 -11.11
CA VAL A 77 1.39 3.23 -9.93
C VAL A 77 0.44 2.10 -9.55
N GLU A 78 -0.88 2.35 -9.55
CA GLU A 78 -1.88 1.32 -9.25
C GLU A 78 -1.89 0.20 -10.28
N LYS A 79 -1.76 0.51 -11.56
CA LYS A 79 -1.69 -0.49 -12.63
C LYS A 79 -0.46 -1.39 -12.46
N ALA A 80 0.69 -0.81 -12.16
CA ALA A 80 1.92 -1.56 -11.92
C ALA A 80 1.79 -2.45 -10.69
N TYR A 81 1.20 -1.94 -9.61
CA TYR A 81 0.93 -2.69 -8.40
C TYR A 81 0.01 -3.89 -8.68
N ASN A 82 -1.08 -3.68 -9.38
CA ASN A 82 -2.03 -4.76 -9.73
C ASN A 82 -1.37 -5.81 -10.62
N LYS A 83 -0.51 -5.41 -11.54
CA LYS A 83 0.24 -6.34 -12.40
C LYS A 83 1.17 -7.21 -11.56
N ASP A 84 1.93 -6.60 -10.66
CA ASP A 84 2.86 -7.31 -9.78
C ASP A 84 2.10 -8.25 -8.83
N LEU A 85 0.96 -7.80 -8.33
CA LEU A 85 0.11 -8.59 -7.45
C LEU A 85 -0.44 -9.81 -8.18
N ARG A 86 -0.86 -9.64 -9.43
CA ARG A 86 -1.36 -10.76 -10.25
C ARG A 86 -0.26 -11.80 -10.46
N VAL A 87 0.96 -11.37 -10.72
CA VAL A 87 2.11 -12.28 -10.89
C VAL A 87 2.39 -13.03 -9.59
N LEU A 88 2.37 -12.31 -8.46
CA LEU A 88 2.61 -12.90 -7.14
C LEU A 88 1.54 -13.93 -6.77
N ALA A 89 0.27 -13.59 -7.00
CA ALA A 89 -0.87 -14.40 -6.60
C ALA A 89 -1.11 -15.60 -7.52
N GLY A 90 -0.90 -15.43 -8.82
CA GLY A 90 -1.37 -16.36 -9.82
C GLY A 90 -2.85 -16.14 -10.13
N ILE A 91 -3.32 -16.74 -11.21
CA ILE A 91 -4.66 -16.48 -11.76
C ILE A 91 -5.76 -16.82 -10.76
N GLU A 92 -5.67 -17.97 -10.10
CA GLU A 92 -6.75 -18.45 -9.20
C GLU A 92 -6.89 -17.59 -7.95
N LYS A 93 -5.79 -17.30 -7.28
CA LYS A 93 -5.81 -16.46 -6.08
C LYS A 93 -6.19 -15.02 -6.41
N PHE A 94 -5.72 -14.49 -7.55
CA PHE A 94 -6.08 -13.14 -7.99
C PHE A 94 -7.58 -13.02 -8.27
N LYS A 95 -8.24 -14.07 -8.79
CA LYS A 95 -9.69 -14.10 -8.97
C LYS A 95 -10.43 -13.88 -7.64
N LEU A 96 -9.93 -14.42 -6.55
CA LEU A 96 -10.52 -14.22 -5.23
C LEU A 96 -10.50 -12.73 -4.85
N LEU A 97 -9.44 -12.02 -5.17
CA LEU A 97 -9.34 -10.58 -4.94
C LEU A 97 -10.34 -9.81 -5.80
N VAL A 98 -10.47 -10.17 -7.07
CA VAL A 98 -11.44 -9.54 -7.99
C VAL A 98 -12.86 -9.69 -7.45
N LEU A 99 -13.23 -10.88 -7.00
CA LEU A 99 -14.55 -11.15 -6.41
C LEU A 99 -14.76 -10.33 -5.14
N TYR A 100 -13.76 -10.26 -4.28
CA TYR A 100 -13.81 -9.46 -3.06
C TYR A 100 -14.04 -7.98 -3.37
N ARG A 101 -13.30 -7.43 -4.35
CA ARG A 101 -13.43 -6.03 -4.76
C ARG A 101 -14.83 -5.73 -5.34
N LYS A 102 -15.38 -6.65 -6.11
CA LYS A 102 -16.74 -6.52 -6.67
C LYS A 102 -17.81 -6.52 -5.57
N ALA A 103 -17.68 -7.43 -4.61
CA ALA A 103 -18.60 -7.53 -3.48
C ALA A 103 -18.56 -6.26 -2.62
N LYS A 104 -17.36 -5.72 -2.39
CA LYS A 104 -17.17 -4.50 -1.63
C LYS A 104 -17.80 -3.28 -2.33
N ARG A 105 -17.63 -3.18 -3.64
CA ARG A 105 -18.26 -2.10 -4.44
C ARG A 105 -19.78 -2.19 -4.39
N ALA A 106 -20.34 -3.38 -4.54
CA ALA A 106 -21.79 -3.61 -4.46
C ALA A 106 -22.35 -3.23 -3.10
N ALA A 107 -21.63 -3.53 -2.01
CA ALA A 107 -22.05 -3.20 -0.66
C ALA A 107 -22.04 -1.69 -0.40
N ASN A 108 -21.16 -0.94 -1.09
CA ASN A 108 -21.04 0.52 -0.92
C ASN A 108 -21.99 1.32 -1.83
N ASN A 109 -22.64 0.66 -2.78
CA ASN A 109 -23.66 1.26 -3.62
C ASN A 109 -25.05 1.03 -3.02
#